data_a8b8bb4647e9fc2d846b323136d4654f
#
_entry.id   a8b8bb4647e9fc2d846b323136d4654f
#
_cell.length_a   1.000
_cell.length_b   1.000
_cell.length_c   1.000
_cell.angle_alpha   90.00
_cell.angle_beta   90.00
_cell.angle_gamma   90.00
#
_symmetry.space_group_name_H-M   'P 1'
#
loop_
_entity.id
_entity.type
_entity.pdbx_description
1 polymer ?
#
loop_
_entity_poly.entity_id
_entity_poly.type
_entity_poly.pdbx_seq_one_letter_code
_entity_poly.pdbx_strand_id
1 'polypeptide(L)'
;MTRILIIMPALNEEESLPATLKELREVVDEHDILVIDDGSTDSTADVASRAGAVSAQLPFTLGVGGAVRVGLHYAQRNGYDRAVVIDADGQHDPAGITALLEALDHGADMAVGSRFAAGTDDYPVGRTRRQAMRFLGAIVRALTGQRFSDVTSGFRAFDRPVIELLAREYPVEYLADTVEALLIVRYAGFRVDEVPIRMRPRAAGVPSTRRVNLVINYLRLLIGILGSASRRARLRKDEA
;
A
#
# COMPACT_ATOMS: atom_id res chain seq x y z
N MET A 1 6.90 22.43 -9.07
CA MET A 1 7.30 21.00 -9.08
C MET A 1 6.34 20.24 -8.20
N THR A 2 5.85 19.11 -8.65
CA THR A 2 4.98 18.19 -7.86
C THR A 2 5.80 17.58 -6.74
N ARG A 3 5.40 17.77 -5.49
CA ARG A 3 6.08 17.17 -4.33
C ARG A 3 5.56 15.77 -4.08
N ILE A 4 6.46 14.80 -4.10
CA ILE A 4 6.12 13.37 -3.96
C ILE A 4 6.79 12.82 -2.70
N LEU A 5 6.01 12.10 -1.86
CA LEU A 5 6.50 11.38 -0.70
C LEU A 5 6.48 9.88 -0.96
N ILE A 6 7.61 9.23 -0.76
CA ILE A 6 7.67 7.76 -0.71
C ILE A 6 7.49 7.32 0.74
N ILE A 7 6.43 6.58 1.03
CA ILE A 7 6.09 6.05 2.35
C ILE A 7 6.51 4.57 2.40
N MET A 8 7.34 4.23 3.35
CA MET A 8 7.88 2.89 3.52
C MET A 8 7.58 2.38 4.93
N PRO A 9 6.50 1.58 5.14
CA PRO A 9 6.27 0.91 6.40
C PRO A 9 7.35 -0.16 6.62
N ALA A 10 7.93 -0.23 7.82
CA ALA A 10 8.98 -1.15 8.17
C ALA A 10 8.76 -1.73 9.58
N LEU A 11 8.98 -3.03 9.75
CA LEU A 11 8.95 -3.70 11.05
C LEU A 11 10.01 -4.81 11.07
N ASN A 12 11.10 -4.60 11.83
CA ASN A 12 12.24 -5.51 11.91
C ASN A 12 12.85 -5.81 10.53
N GLU A 13 13.23 -4.76 9.82
CA GLU A 13 13.78 -4.81 8.45
C GLU A 13 15.23 -4.25 8.40
N GLU A 14 15.99 -4.29 9.51
CA GLU A 14 17.38 -3.77 9.55
C GLU A 14 18.29 -4.40 8.49
N GLU A 15 18.03 -5.67 8.10
CA GLU A 15 18.83 -6.39 7.11
C GLU A 15 18.48 -6.01 5.67
N SER A 16 17.17 -5.81 5.36
CA SER A 16 16.68 -5.55 3.99
C SER A 16 16.70 -4.07 3.63
N LEU A 17 16.44 -3.21 4.61
CA LEU A 17 16.24 -1.77 4.43
C LEU A 17 17.40 -1.03 3.77
N PRO A 18 18.70 -1.29 4.09
CA PRO A 18 19.80 -0.57 3.46
C PRO A 18 19.86 -0.75 1.95
N ALA A 19 19.70 -1.98 1.48
CA ALA A 19 19.70 -2.30 0.05
C ALA A 19 18.48 -1.70 -0.65
N THR A 20 17.30 -1.83 -0.04
CA THR A 20 16.05 -1.29 -0.56
C THR A 20 16.09 0.24 -0.68
N LEU A 21 16.60 0.96 0.32
CA LEU A 21 16.75 2.42 0.27
C LEU A 21 17.77 2.86 -0.76
N LYS A 22 18.88 2.12 -0.93
CA LYS A 22 19.88 2.41 -1.96
C LYS A 22 19.26 2.30 -3.36
N GLU A 23 18.59 1.18 -3.67
CA GLU A 23 17.94 1.00 -4.97
C GLU A 23 16.84 2.03 -5.21
N LEU A 24 16.10 2.37 -4.17
CA LEU A 24 15.04 3.37 -4.24
C LEU A 24 15.61 4.74 -4.62
N ARG A 25 16.74 5.16 -4.03
CA ARG A 25 17.42 6.42 -4.36
C ARG A 25 17.91 6.49 -5.81
N GLU A 26 18.30 5.37 -6.40
CA GLU A 26 18.70 5.32 -7.81
C GLU A 26 17.53 5.63 -8.78
N VAL A 27 16.27 5.42 -8.33
CA VAL A 27 15.06 5.65 -9.15
C VAL A 27 14.38 6.97 -8.80
N VAL A 28 14.40 7.37 -7.52
CA VAL A 28 13.59 8.51 -7.00
C VAL A 28 14.46 9.49 -6.20
N ASP A 29 15.64 9.82 -6.71
CA ASP A 29 16.64 10.67 -6.02
C ASP A 29 16.07 12.02 -5.55
N GLU A 30 15.17 12.63 -6.34
CA GLU A 30 14.56 13.94 -6.05
C GLU A 30 13.35 13.85 -5.08
N HIS A 31 12.92 12.66 -4.66
CA HIS A 31 11.74 12.51 -3.83
C HIS A 31 12.07 12.29 -2.35
N ASP A 32 11.23 12.82 -1.48
CA ASP A 32 11.34 12.60 -0.04
C ASP A 32 10.96 11.16 0.31
N ILE A 33 11.78 10.49 1.14
CA ILE A 33 11.52 9.12 1.62
C ILE A 33 11.23 9.20 3.12
N LEU A 34 10.08 8.65 3.52
CA LEU A 34 9.63 8.52 4.90
C LEU A 34 9.52 7.05 5.26
N VAL A 35 10.39 6.58 6.13
CA VAL A 35 10.30 5.25 6.74
C VAL A 35 9.47 5.35 8.01
N ILE A 36 8.37 4.60 8.09
CA ILE A 36 7.57 4.45 9.29
C ILE A 36 7.98 3.14 9.97
N ASP A 37 8.76 3.26 11.02
CA ASP A 37 9.14 2.12 11.87
C ASP A 37 7.98 1.78 12.81
N ASP A 38 7.32 0.66 12.55
CA ASP A 38 6.11 0.21 13.26
C ASP A 38 6.45 -0.50 14.61
N GLY A 39 7.36 0.10 15.37
CA GLY A 39 7.77 -0.40 16.69
C GLY A 39 8.73 -1.59 16.59
N SER A 40 9.74 -1.51 15.74
CA SER A 40 10.79 -2.51 15.61
C SER A 40 11.57 -2.71 16.91
N THR A 41 12.07 -3.91 17.09
CA THR A 41 12.95 -4.30 18.21
C THR A 41 14.42 -4.40 17.81
N ASP A 42 14.70 -4.22 16.52
CA ASP A 42 16.03 -4.18 15.91
C ASP A 42 16.48 -2.73 15.60
N SER A 43 17.51 -2.56 14.79
CA SER A 43 18.06 -1.24 14.42
C SER A 43 17.37 -0.60 13.21
N THR A 44 16.15 -0.98 12.84
CA THR A 44 15.45 -0.49 11.64
C THR A 44 15.42 1.04 11.56
N ALA A 45 15.01 1.74 12.63
CA ALA A 45 14.94 3.21 12.66
C ALA A 45 16.31 3.89 12.46
N ASP A 46 17.35 3.35 13.11
CA ASP A 46 18.71 3.87 12.97
C ASP A 46 19.28 3.65 11.57
N VAL A 47 18.97 2.52 10.96
CA VAL A 47 19.34 2.20 9.56
C VAL A 47 18.69 3.17 8.61
N ALA A 48 17.39 3.43 8.74
CA ALA A 48 16.66 4.41 7.92
C ALA A 48 17.29 5.80 8.00
N SER A 49 17.56 6.28 9.22
CA SER A 49 18.15 7.59 9.47
C SER A 49 19.56 7.72 8.86
N ARG A 50 20.41 6.68 9.02
CA ARG A 50 21.75 6.65 8.44
C ARG A 50 21.75 6.61 6.90
N ALA A 51 20.72 6.06 6.29
CA ALA A 51 20.52 6.05 4.84
C ALA A 51 19.94 7.38 4.31
N GLY A 52 19.76 8.41 5.15
CA GLY A 52 19.25 9.73 4.75
C GLY A 52 17.75 9.77 4.50
N ALA A 53 16.99 8.77 4.95
CA ALA A 53 15.54 8.82 4.95
C ALA A 53 15.03 9.56 6.20
N VAL A 54 13.86 10.22 6.08
CA VAL A 54 13.14 10.66 7.27
C VAL A 54 12.61 9.42 7.97
N SER A 55 12.87 9.26 9.27
CA SER A 55 12.40 8.13 10.07
C SER A 55 11.40 8.59 11.11
N ALA A 56 10.24 7.93 11.17
CA ALA A 56 9.24 8.13 12.20
C ALA A 56 9.01 6.79 12.92
N GLN A 57 9.49 6.71 14.17
CA GLN A 57 9.34 5.52 15.00
C GLN A 57 8.04 5.57 15.80
N LEU A 58 7.23 4.52 15.69
CA LEU A 58 6.01 4.37 16.47
C LEU A 58 6.32 3.74 17.85
N PRO A 59 5.63 4.18 18.91
CA PRO A 59 5.89 3.69 20.25
C PRO A 59 5.41 2.24 20.48
N PHE A 60 4.59 1.70 19.58
CA PHE A 60 4.08 0.34 19.57
C PHE A 60 3.60 -0.03 18.17
N THR A 61 3.53 -1.33 17.89
CA THR A 61 3.11 -1.85 16.58
C THR A 61 1.63 -1.58 16.33
N LEU A 62 1.33 -0.81 15.27
CA LEU A 62 -0.01 -0.53 14.78
C LEU A 62 -0.43 -1.48 13.65
N GLY A 63 0.54 -2.20 13.07
CA GLY A 63 0.39 -2.96 11.83
C GLY A 63 0.59 -2.09 10.59
N VAL A 64 0.80 -2.76 9.44
CA VAL A 64 1.13 -2.09 8.17
C VAL A 64 0.11 -1.00 7.80
N GLY A 65 -1.18 -1.25 7.98
CA GLY A 65 -2.23 -0.26 7.71
C GLY A 65 -2.10 0.98 8.61
N GLY A 66 -1.79 0.79 9.90
CA GLY A 66 -1.53 1.88 10.82
C GLY A 66 -0.32 2.71 10.42
N ALA A 67 0.79 2.06 10.06
CA ALA A 67 2.01 2.72 9.59
C ALA A 67 1.76 3.52 8.29
N VAL A 68 1.06 2.93 7.31
CA VAL A 68 0.67 3.63 6.07
C VAL A 68 -0.19 4.85 6.38
N ARG A 69 -1.17 4.73 7.29
CA ARG A 69 -2.02 5.85 7.69
C ARG A 69 -1.21 6.99 8.31
N VAL A 70 -0.23 6.69 9.16
CA VAL A 70 0.70 7.70 9.71
C VAL A 70 1.48 8.39 8.59
N GLY A 71 1.99 7.65 7.61
CA GLY A 71 2.67 8.20 6.44
C GLY A 71 1.77 9.12 5.61
N LEU A 72 0.50 8.75 5.39
CA LEU A 72 -0.48 9.57 4.68
C LEU A 72 -0.85 10.86 5.46
N HIS A 73 -0.95 10.78 6.80
CA HIS A 73 -1.09 11.96 7.63
C HIS A 73 0.12 12.90 7.52
N TYR A 74 1.33 12.34 7.49
CA TYR A 74 2.54 13.13 7.27
C TYR A 74 2.51 13.81 5.90
N ALA A 75 2.14 13.08 4.83
CA ALA A 75 2.00 13.63 3.49
C ALA A 75 1.00 14.80 3.44
N GLN A 76 -0.19 14.60 4.02
CA GLN A 76 -1.23 15.63 4.09
C GLN A 76 -0.74 16.88 4.83
N ARG A 77 -0.16 16.73 6.03
CA ARG A 77 0.28 17.86 6.88
C ARG A 77 1.42 18.65 6.26
N ASN A 78 2.30 18.02 5.51
CA ASN A 78 3.46 18.64 4.88
C ASN A 78 3.20 19.09 3.44
N GLY A 79 1.96 18.99 2.96
CA GLY A 79 1.54 19.53 1.67
C GLY A 79 2.14 18.81 0.47
N TYR A 80 2.32 17.48 0.54
CA TYR A 80 2.69 16.67 -0.62
C TYR A 80 1.52 16.57 -1.59
N ASP A 81 1.83 16.61 -2.87
CA ASP A 81 0.86 16.49 -3.94
C ASP A 81 0.54 15.03 -4.24
N ARG A 82 1.54 14.15 -4.08
CA ARG A 82 1.45 12.71 -4.31
C ARG A 82 2.13 11.93 -3.21
N ALA A 83 1.68 10.70 -3.00
CA ALA A 83 2.35 9.74 -2.13
C ALA A 83 2.44 8.38 -2.82
N VAL A 84 3.55 7.67 -2.61
CA VAL A 84 3.74 6.28 -3.05
C VAL A 84 4.04 5.43 -1.83
N VAL A 85 3.32 4.32 -1.67
CA VAL A 85 3.59 3.31 -0.64
C VAL A 85 4.36 2.16 -1.27
N ILE A 86 5.49 1.79 -0.67
CA ILE A 86 6.35 0.66 -1.08
C ILE A 86 6.85 -0.07 0.17
N ASP A 87 6.88 -1.41 0.14
CA ASP A 87 7.35 -2.22 1.28
C ASP A 87 8.88 -2.16 1.46
N ALA A 88 9.35 -2.25 2.70
CA ALA A 88 10.77 -2.19 3.07
C ALA A 88 11.54 -3.51 2.80
N ASP A 89 10.87 -4.59 2.41
CA ASP A 89 11.41 -5.95 2.29
C ASP A 89 12.13 -6.25 0.96
N GLY A 90 12.22 -5.26 0.07
CA GLY A 90 12.88 -5.35 -1.23
C GLY A 90 12.16 -6.21 -2.28
N GLN A 91 10.93 -6.66 -2.00
CA GLN A 91 10.16 -7.47 -2.97
C GLN A 91 9.61 -6.63 -4.14
N HIS A 92 9.29 -5.37 -3.91
CA HIS A 92 8.84 -4.48 -4.96
C HIS A 92 10.03 -3.89 -5.73
N ASP A 93 9.99 -3.94 -7.07
CA ASP A 93 10.96 -3.26 -7.91
C ASP A 93 10.70 -1.75 -7.87
N PRO A 94 11.64 -0.90 -7.37
CA PRO A 94 11.45 0.54 -7.34
C PRO A 94 11.16 1.16 -8.70
N ALA A 95 11.61 0.56 -9.81
CA ALA A 95 11.31 1.02 -11.17
C ALA A 95 9.78 1.09 -11.45
N GLY A 96 8.98 0.32 -10.72
CA GLY A 96 7.52 0.37 -10.81
C GLY A 96 6.91 1.70 -10.34
N ILE A 97 7.64 2.52 -9.56
CA ILE A 97 7.19 3.84 -9.10
C ILE A 97 6.88 4.75 -10.28
N THR A 98 7.76 4.78 -11.27
CA THR A 98 7.57 5.60 -12.49
C THR A 98 6.24 5.29 -13.16
N ALA A 99 5.94 4.00 -13.36
CA ALA A 99 4.70 3.60 -14.01
C ALA A 99 3.44 3.91 -13.16
N LEU A 100 3.55 3.84 -11.81
CA LEU A 100 2.47 4.26 -10.92
C LEU A 100 2.23 5.78 -11.01
N LEU A 101 3.28 6.59 -11.06
CA LEU A 101 3.18 8.04 -11.19
C LEU A 101 2.65 8.45 -12.56
N GLU A 102 3.06 7.77 -13.64
CA GLU A 102 2.52 7.96 -14.98
C GLU A 102 1.00 7.68 -15.04
N ALA A 103 0.51 6.66 -14.32
CA ALA A 103 -0.93 6.41 -14.23
C ALA A 103 -1.69 7.59 -13.59
N LEU A 104 -1.11 8.23 -12.57
CA LEU A 104 -1.66 9.46 -11.98
C LEU A 104 -1.62 10.62 -13.00
N ASP A 105 -0.54 10.76 -13.78
CA ASP A 105 -0.43 11.77 -14.84
C ASP A 105 -1.52 11.58 -15.94
N HIS A 106 -1.96 10.34 -16.17
CA HIS A 106 -3.04 10.00 -17.09
C HIS A 106 -4.44 10.09 -16.45
N GLY A 107 -4.54 10.68 -15.26
CA GLY A 107 -5.81 11.02 -14.61
C GLY A 107 -6.39 9.94 -13.73
N ALA A 108 -5.60 8.96 -13.28
CA ALA A 108 -5.97 8.13 -12.14
C ALA A 108 -5.76 8.94 -10.85
N ASP A 109 -6.67 8.80 -9.89
CA ASP A 109 -6.53 9.38 -8.55
C ASP A 109 -5.73 8.44 -7.63
N MET A 110 -5.75 7.14 -7.94
CA MET A 110 -4.98 6.09 -7.29
C MET A 110 -4.47 5.10 -8.33
N ALA A 111 -3.20 4.72 -8.24
CA ALA A 111 -2.61 3.65 -9.03
C ALA A 111 -2.24 2.47 -8.13
N VAL A 112 -2.54 1.23 -8.56
CA VAL A 112 -2.25 -0.01 -7.86
C VAL A 112 -1.30 -0.85 -8.68
N GLY A 113 -0.12 -1.14 -8.15
CA GLY A 113 0.83 -2.05 -8.78
C GLY A 113 0.34 -3.50 -8.70
N SER A 114 0.07 -4.11 -9.83
CA SER A 114 -0.48 -5.46 -9.91
C SER A 114 0.58 -6.48 -10.37
N ARG A 115 0.69 -7.57 -9.62
CA ARG A 115 1.52 -8.74 -9.95
C ARG A 115 0.91 -9.61 -11.04
N PHE A 116 -0.35 -9.37 -11.40
CA PHE A 116 -1.16 -10.23 -12.27
C PHE A 116 -1.81 -9.47 -13.42
N ALA A 117 -1.48 -8.19 -13.61
CA ALA A 117 -1.89 -7.43 -14.77
C ALA A 117 -1.24 -7.98 -16.05
N ALA A 118 -1.84 -7.73 -17.20
CA ALA A 118 -1.28 -8.14 -18.48
C ALA A 118 0.12 -7.56 -18.68
N GLY A 119 1.09 -8.41 -19.05
CA GLY A 119 2.50 -8.03 -19.25
C GLY A 119 3.40 -8.24 -18.04
N THR A 120 2.89 -8.80 -16.92
CA THR A 120 3.74 -9.27 -15.82
C THR A 120 4.23 -10.71 -16.09
N ASP A 121 5.44 -11.00 -15.60
CA ASP A 121 5.92 -12.38 -15.54
C ASP A 121 5.05 -13.20 -14.58
N ASP A 122 4.93 -14.52 -14.83
CA ASP A 122 4.14 -15.43 -13.97
C ASP A 122 4.71 -15.47 -12.54
N TYR A 123 4.14 -14.65 -11.63
CA TYR A 123 4.49 -14.73 -10.21
C TYR A 123 3.93 -16.04 -9.61
N PRO A 124 4.78 -16.91 -9.08
CA PRO A 124 4.35 -18.24 -8.62
C PRO A 124 3.45 -18.11 -7.38
N VAL A 125 2.17 -18.38 -7.55
CA VAL A 125 1.18 -18.38 -6.46
C VAL A 125 0.58 -19.78 -6.31
N GLY A 126 0.59 -20.31 -5.10
CA GLY A 126 -0.06 -21.59 -4.81
C GLY A 126 -1.56 -21.57 -5.17
N ARG A 127 -2.09 -22.72 -5.63
CA ARG A 127 -3.48 -22.84 -6.12
C ARG A 127 -4.52 -22.28 -5.17
N THR A 128 -4.40 -22.57 -3.87
CA THR A 128 -5.34 -22.10 -2.83
C THR A 128 -5.34 -20.57 -2.72
N ARG A 129 -4.17 -19.94 -2.71
CA ARG A 129 -4.03 -18.48 -2.67
C ARG A 129 -4.62 -17.84 -3.93
N ARG A 130 -4.38 -18.44 -5.10
CA ARG A 130 -4.94 -17.94 -6.38
C ARG A 130 -6.46 -17.98 -6.38
N GLN A 131 -7.08 -19.06 -5.86
CA GLN A 131 -8.55 -19.15 -5.75
C GLN A 131 -9.11 -18.12 -4.80
N ALA A 132 -8.46 -17.90 -3.65
CA ALA A 132 -8.87 -16.90 -2.68
C ALA A 132 -8.78 -15.48 -3.26
N MET A 133 -7.72 -15.17 -4.01
CA MET A 133 -7.56 -13.86 -4.68
C MET A 133 -8.63 -13.66 -5.77
N ARG A 134 -8.97 -14.70 -6.55
CA ARG A 134 -10.06 -14.63 -7.53
C ARG A 134 -11.42 -14.37 -6.88
N PHE A 135 -11.69 -15.04 -5.76
CA PHE A 135 -12.91 -14.83 -4.99
C PHE A 135 -13.00 -13.40 -4.46
N LEU A 136 -11.91 -12.89 -3.91
CA LEU A 136 -11.83 -11.53 -3.40
C LEU A 136 -11.99 -10.49 -4.52
N GLY A 137 -11.32 -10.69 -5.65
CA GLY A 137 -11.48 -9.84 -6.84
C GLY A 137 -12.91 -9.85 -7.38
N ALA A 138 -13.62 -11.00 -7.31
CA ALA A 138 -15.03 -11.08 -7.70
C ALA A 138 -15.93 -10.26 -6.75
N ILE A 139 -15.67 -10.28 -5.44
CA ILE A 139 -16.40 -9.46 -4.46
C ILE A 139 -16.16 -7.96 -4.72
N VAL A 140 -14.89 -7.55 -4.87
CA VAL A 140 -14.56 -6.15 -5.16
C VAL A 140 -15.21 -5.69 -6.46
N ARG A 141 -15.21 -6.55 -7.50
CA ARG A 141 -15.92 -6.25 -8.75
C ARG A 141 -17.41 -6.07 -8.56
N ALA A 142 -18.07 -6.93 -7.78
CA ALA A 142 -19.50 -6.82 -7.51
C ALA A 142 -19.84 -5.51 -6.77
N LEU A 143 -18.94 -5.04 -5.91
CA LEU A 143 -19.13 -3.84 -5.10
C LEU A 143 -18.79 -2.54 -5.85
N THR A 144 -17.78 -2.56 -6.73
CA THR A 144 -17.24 -1.36 -7.41
C THR A 144 -17.60 -1.26 -8.88
N GLY A 145 -18.06 -2.35 -9.49
CA GLY A 145 -18.26 -2.45 -10.94
C GLY A 145 -16.97 -2.64 -11.75
N GLN A 146 -15.80 -2.49 -11.13
CA GLN A 146 -14.48 -2.57 -11.78
C GLN A 146 -13.78 -3.88 -11.47
N ARG A 147 -13.08 -4.45 -12.45
CA ARG A 147 -12.22 -5.62 -12.25
C ARG A 147 -10.85 -5.17 -11.83
N PHE A 148 -10.31 -5.83 -10.79
CA PHE A 148 -8.92 -5.72 -10.38
C PHE A 148 -8.30 -7.11 -10.38
N SER A 149 -7.07 -7.20 -10.88
CA SER A 149 -6.30 -8.44 -10.92
C SER A 149 -5.56 -8.68 -9.60
N ASP A 150 -5.19 -7.61 -8.87
CA ASP A 150 -4.49 -7.68 -7.59
C ASP A 150 -5.00 -6.68 -6.55
N VAL A 151 -6.09 -7.04 -5.88
CA VAL A 151 -6.70 -6.20 -4.81
C VAL A 151 -5.87 -6.16 -3.51
N THR A 152 -4.86 -7.02 -3.39
CA THR A 152 -4.06 -7.19 -2.16
C THR A 152 -2.69 -6.55 -2.23
N SER A 153 -2.35 -5.87 -3.32
CA SER A 153 -1.07 -5.19 -3.46
C SER A 153 -0.98 -3.98 -2.52
N GLY A 154 0.13 -3.87 -1.79
CA GLY A 154 0.50 -2.70 -0.99
C GLY A 154 1.22 -1.62 -1.79
N PHE A 155 1.73 -1.93 -2.99
CA PHE A 155 2.45 -0.98 -3.83
C PHE A 155 1.48 -0.07 -4.58
N ARG A 156 1.35 1.16 -4.12
CA ARG A 156 0.29 2.08 -4.57
C ARG A 156 0.79 3.51 -4.64
N ALA A 157 0.24 4.28 -5.57
CA ALA A 157 0.40 5.72 -5.64
C ALA A 157 -0.95 6.42 -5.47
N PHE A 158 -0.94 7.61 -4.89
CA PHE A 158 -2.11 8.41 -4.58
C PHE A 158 -1.88 9.86 -4.97
N ASP A 159 -2.88 10.49 -5.58
CA ASP A 159 -2.96 11.93 -5.72
C ASP A 159 -3.49 12.58 -4.44
N ARG A 160 -3.32 13.90 -4.30
CA ARG A 160 -3.65 14.68 -3.11
C ARG A 160 -5.07 14.46 -2.58
N PRO A 161 -6.13 14.45 -3.38
CA PRO A 161 -7.49 14.21 -2.88
C PRO A 161 -7.63 12.85 -2.19
N VAL A 162 -6.97 11.81 -2.74
CA VAL A 162 -6.96 10.46 -2.15
C VAL A 162 -6.10 10.41 -0.88
N ILE A 163 -4.97 11.14 -0.83
CA ILE A 163 -4.18 11.30 0.40
C ILE A 163 -5.03 11.89 1.51
N GLU A 164 -5.78 12.97 1.23
CA GLU A 164 -6.64 13.65 2.20
C GLU A 164 -7.78 12.75 2.70
N LEU A 165 -8.37 11.95 1.82
CA LEU A 165 -9.37 10.95 2.19
C LEU A 165 -8.76 9.86 3.08
N LEU A 166 -7.70 9.22 2.61
CA LEU A 166 -7.11 8.06 3.26
C LEU A 166 -6.33 8.41 4.53
N ALA A 167 -5.81 9.61 4.68
CA ALA A 167 -5.26 10.05 5.96
C ALA A 167 -6.28 9.94 7.10
N ARG A 168 -7.56 10.19 6.82
CA ARG A 168 -8.65 10.08 7.79
C ARG A 168 -9.23 8.67 7.89
N GLU A 169 -9.36 7.97 6.75
CA GLU A 169 -10.17 6.76 6.61
C GLU A 169 -9.36 5.48 6.37
N TYR A 170 -8.02 5.56 6.23
CA TYR A 170 -7.22 4.36 5.94
C TYR A 170 -7.41 3.32 7.06
N PRO A 171 -7.75 2.08 6.70
CA PRO A 171 -7.99 1.02 7.68
C PRO A 171 -6.70 0.64 8.42
N VAL A 172 -6.79 0.46 9.73
CA VAL A 172 -5.66 0.03 10.57
C VAL A 172 -5.66 -1.47 10.83
N GLU A 173 -6.70 -2.19 10.38
CA GLU A 173 -6.81 -3.63 10.60
C GLU A 173 -5.92 -4.41 9.61
N TYR A 174 -5.22 -5.39 10.16
CA TYR A 174 -4.27 -6.23 9.43
C TYR A 174 -4.95 -7.08 8.36
N LEU A 175 -4.37 -7.15 7.15
CA LEU A 175 -4.78 -7.91 5.96
C LEU A 175 -6.05 -7.47 5.22
N ALA A 176 -6.90 -6.64 5.81
CA ALA A 176 -8.07 -6.07 5.14
C ALA A 176 -7.79 -4.66 4.59
N ASP A 177 -6.75 -4.02 5.11
CA ASP A 177 -6.39 -2.63 4.87
C ASP A 177 -6.30 -2.27 3.39
N THR A 178 -5.62 -3.08 2.59
CA THR A 178 -5.44 -2.84 1.15
C THR A 178 -6.74 -2.91 0.37
N VAL A 179 -7.58 -3.90 0.66
CA VAL A 179 -8.87 -4.08 -0.03
C VAL A 179 -9.86 -3.03 0.44
N GLU A 180 -9.92 -2.76 1.74
CA GLU A 180 -10.82 -1.76 2.29
C GLU A 180 -10.47 -0.36 1.83
N ALA A 181 -9.16 0.01 1.79
CA ALA A 181 -8.72 1.29 1.23
C ALA A 181 -9.12 1.45 -0.24
N LEU A 182 -8.99 0.38 -1.05
CA LEU A 182 -9.45 0.37 -2.44
C LEU A 182 -10.96 0.64 -2.53
N LEU A 183 -11.77 0.00 -1.68
CA LEU A 183 -13.22 0.20 -1.64
C LEU A 183 -13.58 1.63 -1.21
N ILE A 184 -12.91 2.19 -0.19
CA ILE A 184 -13.11 3.57 0.27
C ILE A 184 -12.89 4.55 -0.88
N VAL A 185 -11.75 4.43 -1.59
CA VAL A 185 -11.41 5.29 -2.73
C VAL A 185 -12.44 5.16 -3.85
N ARG A 186 -12.85 3.93 -4.19
CA ARG A 186 -13.89 3.70 -5.23
C ARG A 186 -15.27 4.21 -4.83
N TYR A 187 -15.65 4.11 -3.55
CA TYR A 187 -16.93 4.61 -3.05
C TYR A 187 -16.98 6.14 -3.00
N ALA A 188 -15.85 6.79 -2.81
CA ALA A 188 -15.71 8.23 -2.92
C ALA A 188 -15.65 8.74 -4.38
N GLY A 189 -15.86 7.87 -5.37
CA GLY A 189 -15.95 8.23 -6.78
C GLY A 189 -14.62 8.37 -7.52
N PHE A 190 -13.50 8.18 -6.85
CA PHE A 190 -12.16 8.32 -7.44
C PHE A 190 -11.85 7.21 -8.47
N ARG A 191 -11.08 7.58 -9.48
CA ARG A 191 -10.59 6.68 -10.51
C ARG A 191 -9.38 5.90 -10.00
N VAL A 192 -9.42 4.56 -10.14
CA VAL A 192 -8.32 3.66 -9.77
C VAL A 192 -7.88 2.88 -10.98
N ASP A 193 -6.59 2.95 -11.31
CA ASP A 193 -5.98 2.19 -12.40
C ASP A 193 -5.00 1.15 -11.87
N GLU A 194 -4.93 -0.03 -12.53
CA GLU A 194 -3.91 -1.04 -12.24
C GLU A 194 -2.73 -0.89 -13.20
N VAL A 195 -1.54 -1.01 -12.65
CA VAL A 195 -0.27 -0.92 -13.38
C VAL A 195 0.48 -2.25 -13.22
N PRO A 196 0.97 -2.89 -14.30
CA PRO A 196 1.79 -4.09 -14.18
C PRO A 196 3.12 -3.77 -13.49
N ILE A 197 3.45 -4.56 -12.46
CA ILE A 197 4.70 -4.43 -11.73
C ILE A 197 5.44 -5.77 -11.66
N ARG A 198 6.77 -5.68 -11.51
CA ARG A 198 7.60 -6.85 -11.21
C ARG A 198 7.75 -7.02 -9.71
N MET A 199 7.72 -8.28 -9.28
CA MET A 199 8.02 -8.67 -7.90
C MET A 199 9.26 -9.55 -7.88
N ARG A 200 10.07 -9.34 -6.86
CA ARG A 200 11.30 -10.12 -6.61
C ARG A 200 11.09 -11.08 -5.43
N PRO A 201 11.87 -12.16 -5.31
CA PRO A 201 11.95 -12.90 -4.06
C PRO A 201 12.41 -11.98 -2.92
N ARG A 202 11.90 -12.21 -1.70
CA ARG A 202 12.36 -11.47 -0.51
C ARG A 202 13.86 -11.67 -0.32
N ALA A 203 14.60 -10.57 -0.13
CA ALA A 203 16.06 -10.60 -0.01
C ALA A 203 16.51 -11.09 1.38
N ALA A 204 15.83 -10.65 2.46
CA ALA A 204 16.14 -10.97 3.86
C ALA A 204 14.91 -10.79 4.77
N GLY A 205 15.05 -11.07 6.06
CA GLY A 205 14.00 -10.88 7.05
C GLY A 205 12.97 -12.00 7.15
N VAL A 206 12.12 -11.95 8.16
CA VAL A 206 11.07 -12.94 8.44
C VAL A 206 9.72 -12.37 7.99
N PRO A 207 8.90 -13.11 7.21
CA PRO A 207 7.56 -12.65 6.85
C PRO A 207 6.75 -12.30 8.09
N SER A 208 6.17 -11.12 8.14
CA SER A 208 5.30 -10.66 9.24
C SER A 208 4.07 -11.56 9.42
N THR A 209 3.70 -12.32 8.39
CA THR A 209 2.66 -13.35 8.43
C THR A 209 3.25 -14.71 8.80
N ARG A 210 3.34 -15.03 10.09
CA ARG A 210 3.24 -16.44 10.49
C ARG A 210 1.91 -16.98 9.96
N ARG A 211 1.87 -18.27 9.54
CA ARG A 211 0.69 -19.01 9.01
C ARG A 211 -0.51 -18.95 9.97
N VAL A 212 -1.01 -17.77 10.26
CA VAL A 212 -2.24 -17.56 11.02
C VAL A 212 -3.39 -17.90 10.06
N ASN A 213 -4.25 -18.80 10.51
CA ASN A 213 -5.44 -19.33 9.83
C ASN A 213 -5.99 -18.41 8.72
N LEU A 214 -5.68 -18.75 7.47
CA LEU A 214 -6.22 -18.10 6.26
C LEU A 214 -7.72 -17.83 6.39
N VAL A 215 -8.46 -18.75 6.99
CA VAL A 215 -9.93 -18.66 7.22
C VAL A 215 -10.28 -17.48 8.13
N ILE A 216 -9.57 -17.26 9.23
CA ILE A 216 -9.84 -16.14 10.15
C ILE A 216 -9.57 -14.80 9.46
N ASN A 217 -8.51 -14.74 8.66
CA ASN A 217 -8.16 -13.53 7.92
C ASN A 217 -9.20 -13.21 6.84
N TYR A 218 -9.73 -14.21 6.13
CA TYR A 218 -10.82 -14.01 5.17
C TYR A 218 -12.14 -13.63 5.86
N LEU A 219 -12.44 -14.16 7.03
CA LEU A 219 -13.63 -13.76 7.82
C LEU A 219 -13.51 -12.30 8.28
N ARG A 220 -12.35 -11.88 8.79
CA ARG A 220 -12.10 -10.48 9.16
C ARG A 220 -12.24 -9.55 7.95
N LEU A 221 -11.68 -9.95 6.81
CA LEU A 221 -11.82 -9.23 5.56
C LEU A 221 -13.28 -9.08 5.12
N LEU A 222 -14.07 -10.15 5.20
CA LEU A 222 -15.51 -10.11 4.89
C LEU A 222 -16.27 -9.17 5.84
N ILE A 223 -15.93 -9.18 7.14
CA ILE A 223 -16.52 -8.26 8.14
C ILE A 223 -16.13 -6.80 7.81
N GLY A 224 -14.87 -6.54 7.46
CA GLY A 224 -14.40 -5.22 7.00
C GLY A 224 -15.14 -4.73 5.75
N ILE A 225 -15.32 -5.61 4.76
CA ILE A 225 -16.08 -5.32 3.55
C ILE A 225 -17.56 -5.01 3.86
N LEU A 226 -18.20 -5.76 4.74
CA LEU A 226 -19.58 -5.50 5.18
C LEU A 226 -19.67 -4.17 5.96
N GLY A 227 -18.67 -3.86 6.78
CA GLY A 227 -18.53 -2.57 7.46
C GLY A 227 -18.37 -1.39 6.48
N SER A 228 -17.64 -1.59 5.38
CA SER A 228 -17.42 -0.57 4.36
C SER A 228 -18.70 -0.25 3.56
N ALA A 229 -19.64 -1.18 3.45
CA ALA A 229 -20.94 -0.94 2.82
C ALA A 229 -21.76 0.12 3.59
N SER A 230 -21.64 0.16 4.92
CA SER A 230 -22.24 1.22 5.74
C SER A 230 -21.54 2.59 5.58
N ARG A 231 -20.25 2.60 5.31
CA ARG A 231 -19.48 3.82 4.99
C ARG A 231 -19.89 4.41 3.63
N ARG A 232 -20.21 3.57 2.63
CA ARG A 232 -20.74 4.03 1.34
C ARG A 232 -21.97 4.94 1.49
N ALA A 233 -22.84 4.63 2.46
CA ALA A 233 -24.03 5.44 2.74
C ALA A 233 -23.67 6.80 3.38
N ARG A 234 -22.56 6.90 4.14
CA ARG A 234 -22.10 8.17 4.74
C ARG A 234 -21.42 9.07 3.71
N LEU A 235 -20.45 8.53 2.95
CA LEU A 235 -19.73 9.30 1.93
C LEU A 235 -20.67 9.93 0.89
N ARG A 236 -21.76 9.24 0.50
CA ARG A 236 -22.79 9.79 -0.38
C ARG A 236 -23.70 10.83 0.27
N LYS A 237 -23.75 10.92 1.61
CA LYS A 237 -24.53 11.95 2.32
C LYS A 237 -23.75 13.25 2.50
N ASP A 238 -22.42 13.17 2.56
CA ASP A 238 -21.56 14.35 2.76
C ASP A 238 -21.33 15.10 1.43
N GLU A 239 -21.72 14.51 0.28
CA GLU A 239 -21.69 15.13 -1.07
C GLU A 239 -23.04 15.73 -1.49
N ALA A 240 -24.12 15.55 -0.73
CA ALA A 240 -25.46 16.06 -1.02
C ALA A 240 -25.84 17.25 -0.12
#